data_2be9719e314a271a263933993e9c9f76
#
_entry.id   2be9719e314a271a263933993e9c9f76
#
_cell.length_a   1.000
_cell.length_b   1.000
_cell.length_c   1.000
_cell.angle_alpha   90.00
_cell.angle_beta   90.00
_cell.angle_gamma   90.00
#
_symmetry.space_group_name_H-M   'P 1'
#
loop_
_entity.id
_entity.type
_entity.pdbx_description
1 polymer ?
#
loop_
_entity_poly.entity_id
_entity_poly.type
_entity_poly.pdbx_seq_one_letter_code
_entity_poly.pdbx_strand_id
1 'polypeptide(L)'
;MDERLPVFSQLSQRQSHFFMMKLILEIEPKPQSRPRFAKRGSFTTTYEDKNIKAWRDHCQLLIAKQYAGKSMLEGALKARLRFYIKPPQYISKVKKNQQALLDEVIPVDKKPDIDNYEKALYDSMSGIVFKDDGQVAMHDVGKFYSLKPRIEVEIEEISN
;
A
#
# COMPACT_ATOMS: atom_id res chain seq x y z
N MET A 1 -6.94 -29.78 25.87
CA MET A 1 -6.32 -28.45 25.61
C MET A 1 -6.86 -27.95 24.29
N ASP A 2 -7.66 -26.94 24.36
CA ASP A 2 -8.29 -26.33 23.19
C ASP A 2 -7.30 -25.31 22.60
N GLU A 3 -6.43 -25.77 21.71
CA GLU A 3 -5.58 -24.88 20.95
C GLU A 3 -6.45 -24.14 19.91
N ARG A 4 -7.13 -23.11 20.37
CA ARG A 4 -7.78 -22.17 19.44
C ARG A 4 -6.71 -21.46 18.65
N LEU A 5 -6.59 -21.81 17.37
CA LEU A 5 -5.80 -21.03 16.42
C LEU A 5 -6.16 -19.55 16.57
N PRO A 6 -5.17 -18.65 16.49
CA PRO A 6 -5.46 -17.22 16.54
C PRO A 6 -6.56 -16.87 15.55
N VAL A 7 -7.46 -15.97 15.94
CA VAL A 7 -8.60 -15.52 15.10
C VAL A 7 -8.16 -15.16 13.70
N PHE A 8 -6.96 -14.66 13.55
CA PHE A 8 -6.33 -14.31 12.27
C PHE A 8 -6.15 -15.52 11.33
N SER A 9 -5.73 -16.66 11.84
CA SER A 9 -5.57 -17.87 11.04
C SER A 9 -6.90 -18.53 10.68
N GLN A 10 -7.90 -18.41 11.54
CA GLN A 10 -9.24 -18.94 11.30
C GLN A 10 -9.97 -18.15 10.20
N LEU A 11 -9.80 -16.82 10.18
CA LEU A 11 -10.35 -15.97 9.13
C LEU A 11 -9.69 -16.25 7.77
N SER A 12 -8.38 -16.49 7.76
CA SER A 12 -7.65 -16.85 6.54
C SER A 12 -8.13 -18.15 5.92
N GLN A 13 -8.48 -19.15 6.72
CA GLN A 13 -8.94 -20.45 6.22
C GLN A 13 -10.38 -20.44 5.70
N ARG A 14 -11.24 -19.55 6.22
CA ARG A 14 -12.64 -19.45 5.78
C ARG A 14 -12.82 -18.63 4.49
N GLN A 15 -11.80 -17.88 4.08
CA GLN A 15 -11.89 -16.90 2.97
C GLN A 15 -11.45 -17.45 1.62
N SER A 16 -11.16 -18.75 1.47
CA SER A 16 -10.64 -19.36 0.23
C SER A 16 -11.60 -19.29 -0.97
N HIS A 17 -12.81 -18.74 -0.82
CA HIS A 17 -13.84 -18.70 -1.87
C HIS A 17 -14.39 -17.30 -2.17
N PHE A 18 -13.84 -16.22 -1.57
CA PHE A 18 -14.35 -14.86 -1.75
C PHE A 18 -13.48 -14.02 -2.68
N PHE A 19 -14.07 -12.94 -3.20
CA PHE A 19 -13.43 -12.02 -4.13
C PHE A 19 -12.10 -11.52 -3.57
N MET A 20 -11.02 -11.97 -4.18
CA MET A 20 -9.69 -11.42 -3.98
C MET A 20 -9.29 -10.70 -5.25
N MET A 21 -8.95 -9.44 -5.13
CA MET A 21 -8.36 -8.69 -6.23
C MET A 21 -6.86 -8.54 -6.03
N LYS A 22 -6.12 -8.54 -7.11
CA LYS A 22 -4.68 -8.40 -7.12
C LYS A 22 -4.26 -7.32 -8.11
N LEU A 23 -3.43 -6.39 -7.65
CA LEU A 23 -2.85 -5.35 -8.50
C LEU A 23 -1.32 -5.35 -8.36
N ILE A 24 -0.63 -5.14 -9.46
CA ILE A 24 0.80 -4.84 -9.48
C ILE A 24 0.94 -3.47 -10.12
N LEU A 25 1.33 -2.49 -9.30
CA LEU A 25 1.49 -1.10 -9.73
C LEU A 25 2.98 -0.82 -9.95
N GLU A 26 3.39 -0.70 -11.21
CA GLU A 26 4.77 -0.42 -11.58
C GLU A 26 5.07 1.07 -11.43
N ILE A 27 5.08 1.51 -10.21
CA ILE A 27 5.37 2.87 -9.77
C ILE A 27 6.23 2.81 -8.51
N GLU A 28 7.20 3.68 -8.38
CA GLU A 28 7.97 3.76 -7.15
C GLU A 28 7.06 4.23 -6.00
N PRO A 29 7.04 3.52 -4.86
CA PRO A 29 6.23 3.94 -3.72
C PRO A 29 6.60 5.34 -3.25
N LYS A 30 5.60 6.16 -2.94
CA LYS A 30 5.78 7.50 -2.41
C LYS A 30 4.93 7.67 -1.16
N PRO A 31 5.53 8.18 -0.07
CA PRO A 31 4.79 8.37 1.16
C PRO A 31 3.92 9.62 1.10
N GLN A 32 2.79 9.58 1.80
CA GLN A 32 1.99 10.77 2.05
C GLN A 32 2.81 11.76 2.86
N SER A 33 2.89 13.00 2.39
CA SER A 33 3.49 14.09 3.15
C SER A 33 2.48 14.71 4.11
N ARG A 34 2.99 15.26 5.22
CA ARG A 34 2.14 16.06 6.10
C ARG A 34 1.66 17.32 5.37
N PRO A 35 0.39 17.73 5.58
CA PRO A 35 -0.10 18.97 5.01
C PRO A 35 0.79 20.16 5.43
N ARG A 36 1.11 21.02 4.47
CA ARG A 36 1.82 22.26 4.73
C ARG A 36 0.81 23.37 4.99
N PHE A 37 1.12 24.19 5.99
CA PHE A 37 0.28 25.33 6.35
C PHE A 37 0.97 26.62 5.90
N ALA A 38 0.25 27.45 5.15
CA ALA A 38 0.67 28.79 4.85
C ALA A 38 -0.22 29.79 5.59
N LYS A 39 0.39 30.66 6.39
CA LYS A 39 -0.32 31.79 7.01
C LYS A 39 -0.28 32.97 6.08
N ARG A 40 -1.46 33.48 5.71
CA ARG A 40 -1.63 34.79 5.09
C ARG A 40 -2.56 35.62 5.97
N GLY A 41 -1.97 36.49 6.78
CA GLY A 41 -2.72 37.28 7.76
C GLY A 41 -3.42 36.43 8.81
N SER A 42 -4.74 36.59 8.98
CA SER A 42 -5.58 35.79 9.88
C SER A 42 -6.05 34.46 9.28
N PHE A 43 -5.76 34.18 8.01
CA PHE A 43 -6.20 32.97 7.34
C PHE A 43 -5.06 31.93 7.25
N THR A 44 -5.37 30.69 7.65
CA THR A 44 -4.48 29.55 7.46
C THR A 44 -4.99 28.73 6.28
N THR A 45 -4.19 28.62 5.23
CA THR A 45 -4.51 27.79 4.07
C THR A 45 -3.67 26.52 4.13
N THR A 46 -4.33 25.37 4.03
CA THR A 46 -3.67 24.07 3.91
C THR A 46 -3.48 23.75 2.44
N TYR A 47 -2.28 23.38 2.04
CA TYR A 47 -2.03 22.91 0.68
C TYR A 47 -1.26 21.60 0.68
N GLU A 48 -1.58 20.78 -0.31
CA GLU A 48 -0.93 19.50 -0.54
C GLU A 48 0.36 19.70 -1.36
N ASP A 49 1.35 18.87 -1.09
CA ASP A 49 2.56 18.82 -1.90
C ASP A 49 2.22 18.41 -3.34
N LYS A 50 2.65 19.21 -4.32
CA LYS A 50 2.37 18.96 -5.74
C LYS A 50 2.92 17.60 -6.22
N ASN A 51 4.01 17.15 -5.63
CA ASN A 51 4.64 15.89 -6.01
C ASN A 51 3.81 14.67 -5.58
N ILE A 52 3.23 14.71 -4.37
CA ILE A 52 2.36 13.62 -3.93
C ILE A 52 1.04 13.62 -4.69
N LYS A 53 0.51 14.80 -5.03
CA LYS A 53 -0.69 14.88 -5.88
C LYS A 53 -0.44 14.27 -7.26
N ALA A 54 0.66 14.64 -7.91
CA ALA A 54 1.02 14.08 -9.22
C ALA A 54 1.25 12.57 -9.16
N TRP A 55 1.88 12.08 -8.12
CA TRP A 55 2.07 10.65 -7.89
C TRP A 55 0.72 9.94 -7.75
N ARG A 56 -0.18 10.49 -6.92
CA ARG A 56 -1.51 9.92 -6.71
C ARG A 56 -2.33 9.88 -8.00
N ASP A 57 -2.31 10.94 -8.78
CA ASP A 57 -2.98 10.99 -10.08
C ASP A 57 -2.47 9.89 -11.02
N HIS A 58 -1.15 9.69 -11.09
CA HIS A 58 -0.56 8.62 -11.88
C HIS A 58 -0.93 7.23 -11.34
N CYS A 59 -0.85 7.05 -10.03
CA CYS A 59 -1.23 5.79 -9.37
C CYS A 59 -2.70 5.44 -9.63
N GLN A 60 -3.59 6.42 -9.56
CA GLN A 60 -5.02 6.25 -9.88
C GLN A 60 -5.24 5.78 -11.32
N LEU A 61 -4.49 6.30 -12.29
CA LEU A 61 -4.58 5.85 -13.68
C LEU A 61 -4.17 4.38 -13.82
N LEU A 62 -3.09 3.98 -13.17
CA LEU A 62 -2.64 2.59 -13.17
C LEU A 62 -3.67 1.65 -12.53
N ILE A 63 -4.25 2.05 -11.41
CA ILE A 63 -5.30 1.29 -10.71
C ILE A 63 -6.55 1.19 -11.58
N ALA A 64 -7.03 2.30 -12.11
CA ALA A 64 -8.22 2.34 -12.95
C ALA A 64 -8.08 1.45 -14.19
N LYS A 65 -6.91 1.42 -14.80
CA LYS A 65 -6.63 0.58 -15.96
C LYS A 65 -6.68 -0.92 -15.61
N GLN A 66 -6.07 -1.34 -14.50
CA GLN A 66 -6.06 -2.74 -14.08
C GLN A 66 -7.41 -3.19 -13.50
N TYR A 67 -8.16 -2.28 -12.90
CA TYR A 67 -9.44 -2.55 -12.24
C TYR A 67 -10.65 -2.27 -13.14
N ALA A 68 -10.43 -1.92 -14.39
CA ALA A 68 -11.50 -1.60 -15.35
C ALA A 68 -12.51 -2.73 -15.50
N GLY A 69 -13.80 -2.39 -15.50
CA GLY A 69 -14.89 -3.34 -15.65
C GLY A 69 -15.23 -4.16 -14.41
N LYS A 70 -14.57 -3.90 -13.29
CA LYS A 70 -14.84 -4.58 -12.00
C LYS A 70 -15.62 -3.66 -11.07
N SER A 71 -16.50 -4.26 -10.27
CA SER A 71 -17.26 -3.54 -9.24
C SER A 71 -16.39 -3.23 -8.04
N MET A 72 -16.67 -2.12 -7.36
CA MET A 72 -16.01 -1.80 -6.09
C MET A 72 -16.30 -2.89 -5.06
N LEU A 73 -15.28 -3.17 -4.25
CA LEU A 73 -15.39 -4.08 -3.12
C LEU A 73 -16.27 -3.45 -2.03
N GLU A 74 -17.08 -4.26 -1.38
CA GLU A 74 -18.05 -3.82 -0.38
C GLU A 74 -17.75 -4.44 1.00
N GLY A 75 -18.23 -3.78 2.05
CA GLY A 75 -18.10 -4.27 3.42
C GLY A 75 -16.68 -4.19 3.95
N ALA A 76 -16.40 -4.97 4.99
CA ALA A 76 -15.08 -5.02 5.60
C ALA A 76 -14.07 -5.72 4.69
N LEU A 77 -12.87 -5.17 4.62
CA LEU A 77 -11.81 -5.62 3.72
C LEU A 77 -10.55 -6.03 4.50
N LYS A 78 -9.85 -7.00 3.95
CA LYS A 78 -8.49 -7.36 4.35
C LYS A 78 -7.53 -7.00 3.24
N ALA A 79 -6.52 -6.20 3.56
CA ALA A 79 -5.51 -5.75 2.61
C ALA A 79 -4.15 -6.40 2.91
N ARG A 80 -3.48 -6.88 1.88
CA ARG A 80 -2.08 -7.27 1.93
C ARG A 80 -1.30 -6.40 0.95
N LEU A 81 -0.36 -5.61 1.48
CA LEU A 81 0.39 -4.62 0.72
C LEU A 81 1.88 -4.88 0.84
N ARG A 82 2.59 -4.82 -0.28
CA ARG A 82 4.05 -4.86 -0.32
C ARG A 82 4.57 -3.69 -1.11
N PHE A 83 5.36 -2.85 -0.43
CA PHE A 83 6.02 -1.69 -1.01
C PHE A 83 7.48 -2.05 -1.29
N TYR A 84 7.84 -2.12 -2.56
CA TYR A 84 9.19 -2.40 -3.01
C TYR A 84 9.87 -1.08 -3.37
N ILE A 85 10.89 -0.74 -2.61
CA ILE A 85 11.53 0.57 -2.58
C ILE A 85 12.92 0.46 -3.17
N LYS A 86 13.29 1.45 -3.98
CA LYS A 86 14.63 1.53 -4.56
C LYS A 86 15.69 1.58 -3.46
N PRO A 87 16.67 0.68 -3.47
CA PRO A 87 17.71 0.68 -2.45
C PRO A 87 18.66 1.86 -2.62
N PRO A 88 19.11 2.49 -1.51
CA PRO A 88 20.18 3.46 -1.55
C PRO A 88 21.52 2.78 -1.88
N GLN A 89 22.51 3.57 -2.30
CA GLN A 89 23.80 3.04 -2.74
C GLN A 89 24.52 2.21 -1.67
N TYR A 90 24.40 2.57 -0.41
CA TYR A 90 25.03 1.83 0.69
C TYR A 90 24.44 0.44 0.91
N ILE A 91 23.28 0.16 0.33
CA ILE A 91 22.66 -1.18 0.26
C ILE A 91 23.01 -1.85 -1.08
N SER A 92 22.77 -1.15 -2.20
CA SER A 92 22.86 -1.75 -3.54
C SER A 92 24.29 -2.01 -4.02
N LYS A 93 25.28 -1.27 -3.54
CA LYS A 93 26.68 -1.46 -3.90
C LYS A 93 27.42 -2.54 -3.09
N VAL A 94 26.78 -3.08 -2.07
CA VAL A 94 27.39 -4.12 -1.22
C VAL A 94 27.15 -5.50 -1.85
N LYS A 95 28.24 -6.18 -2.20
CA LYS A 95 28.15 -7.50 -2.89
C LYS A 95 27.33 -8.54 -2.13
N LYS A 96 27.47 -8.62 -0.82
CA LYS A 96 26.72 -9.56 0.01
C LYS A 96 25.20 -9.34 0.00
N ASN A 97 24.74 -8.16 -0.42
CA ASN A 97 23.31 -7.84 -0.51
C ASN A 97 22.69 -8.21 -1.83
N GLN A 98 23.46 -8.57 -2.85
CA GLN A 98 22.94 -8.76 -4.22
C GLN A 98 21.86 -9.84 -4.28
N GLN A 99 22.11 -11.01 -3.70
CA GLN A 99 21.12 -12.08 -3.69
C GLN A 99 19.88 -11.71 -2.88
N ALA A 100 20.06 -11.08 -1.71
CA ALA A 100 18.95 -10.65 -0.87
C ALA A 100 18.10 -9.56 -1.54
N LEU A 101 18.71 -8.69 -2.36
CA LEU A 101 17.97 -7.71 -3.18
C LEU A 101 17.17 -8.39 -4.29
N LEU A 102 17.72 -9.40 -4.95
CA LEU A 102 17.00 -10.19 -5.97
C LEU A 102 15.84 -10.94 -5.33
N ASP A 103 16.02 -11.48 -4.14
CA ASP A 103 15.00 -12.20 -3.39
C ASP A 103 14.01 -11.28 -2.67
N GLU A 104 14.28 -9.97 -2.66
CA GLU A 104 13.43 -8.94 -2.06
C GLU A 104 13.13 -9.16 -0.57
N VAL A 105 14.14 -9.62 0.17
CA VAL A 105 14.02 -9.97 1.59
C VAL A 105 14.68 -8.99 2.55
N ILE A 106 15.25 -7.88 2.04
CA ILE A 106 15.85 -6.85 2.90
C ILE A 106 14.75 -5.87 3.34
N PRO A 107 14.33 -5.90 4.61
CA PRO A 107 13.32 -4.97 5.08
C PRO A 107 13.89 -3.55 5.17
N VAL A 108 13.05 -2.56 4.88
CA VAL A 108 13.41 -1.15 4.99
C VAL A 108 13.16 -0.71 6.43
N ASP A 109 14.23 -0.47 7.18
CA ASP A 109 14.19 -0.02 8.58
C ASP A 109 14.38 1.50 8.75
N LYS A 110 14.26 2.25 7.67
CA LYS A 110 14.43 3.70 7.62
C LYS A 110 13.12 4.39 7.29
N LYS A 111 13.05 5.69 7.63
CA LYS A 111 11.96 6.55 7.16
C LYS A 111 11.92 6.59 5.62
N PRO A 112 10.76 6.85 5.02
CA PRO A 112 9.46 7.20 5.64
C PRO A 112 8.77 6.01 6.33
N ASP A 113 7.89 6.33 7.29
CA ASP A 113 7.13 5.34 8.03
C ASP A 113 6.15 4.59 7.11
N ILE A 114 5.91 3.33 7.42
CA ILE A 114 5.11 2.43 6.58
C ILE A 114 3.66 2.91 6.39
N ASP A 115 3.06 3.52 7.42
CA ASP A 115 1.70 4.05 7.38
C ASP A 115 1.54 5.20 6.38
N ASN A 116 2.58 5.98 6.14
CA ASN A 116 2.57 7.05 5.14
C ASN A 116 2.51 6.49 3.69
N TYR A 117 3.18 5.38 3.43
CA TYR A 117 3.04 4.67 2.15
C TYR A 117 1.65 4.07 1.98
N GLU A 118 1.16 3.44 3.04
CA GLU A 118 -0.17 2.83 3.08
C GLU A 118 -1.27 3.87 2.83
N LYS A 119 -1.19 5.02 3.49
CA LYS A 119 -2.15 6.12 3.31
C LYS A 119 -2.17 6.66 1.89
N ALA A 120 -1.01 6.90 1.29
CA ALA A 120 -0.90 7.37 -0.08
C ALA A 120 -1.55 6.39 -1.08
N LEU A 121 -1.35 5.09 -0.87
CA LEU A 121 -1.95 4.05 -1.71
C LEU A 121 -3.47 3.99 -1.54
N TYR A 122 -3.98 3.98 -0.30
CA TYR A 122 -5.43 3.95 -0.06
C TYR A 122 -6.13 5.18 -0.64
N ASP A 123 -5.53 6.35 -0.53
CA ASP A 123 -6.07 7.57 -1.15
C ASP A 123 -6.16 7.43 -2.68
N SER A 124 -5.24 6.69 -3.29
CA SER A 124 -5.27 6.40 -4.73
C SER A 124 -6.32 5.36 -5.12
N MET A 125 -6.65 4.43 -4.22
CA MET A 125 -7.64 3.37 -4.47
C MET A 125 -9.07 3.76 -4.15
N SER A 126 -9.27 4.74 -3.25
CA SER A 126 -10.59 5.20 -2.85
C SER A 126 -11.38 5.75 -4.03
N GLY A 127 -12.61 5.28 -4.19
CA GLY A 127 -13.48 5.61 -5.31
C GLY A 127 -13.28 4.75 -6.57
N ILE A 128 -12.28 3.85 -6.58
CA ILE A 128 -12.03 2.93 -7.70
C ILE A 128 -12.20 1.48 -7.24
N VAL A 129 -11.45 1.06 -6.24
CA VAL A 129 -11.43 -0.31 -5.73
C VAL A 129 -12.45 -0.50 -4.61
N PHE A 130 -12.57 0.48 -3.75
CA PHE A 130 -13.52 0.56 -2.63
C PHE A 130 -13.97 2.02 -2.46
N LYS A 131 -15.04 2.21 -1.70
CA LYS A 131 -15.57 3.56 -1.47
C LYS A 131 -14.67 4.37 -0.54
N ASP A 132 -14.22 3.77 0.56
CA ASP A 132 -13.46 4.44 1.60
C ASP A 132 -12.49 3.45 2.26
N ASP A 133 -11.28 3.93 2.58
CA ASP A 133 -10.26 3.17 3.29
C ASP A 133 -10.67 2.77 4.72
N GLY A 134 -11.69 3.41 5.29
CA GLY A 134 -12.32 2.96 6.53
C GLY A 134 -12.91 1.55 6.48
N GLN A 135 -13.13 0.99 5.28
CA GLN A 135 -13.56 -0.40 5.10
C GLN A 135 -12.44 -1.42 5.41
N VAL A 136 -11.18 -1.01 5.39
CA VAL A 136 -10.05 -1.89 5.68
C VAL A 136 -10.01 -2.18 7.18
N ALA A 137 -10.44 -3.39 7.55
CA ALA A 137 -10.51 -3.86 8.92
C ALA A 137 -9.27 -4.64 9.35
N MET A 138 -8.56 -5.24 8.40
CA MET A 138 -7.34 -6.01 8.61
C MET A 138 -6.32 -5.68 7.55
N HIS A 139 -5.06 -5.60 7.95
CA HIS A 139 -3.98 -5.40 6.99
C HIS A 139 -2.71 -6.17 7.35
N ASP A 140 -1.96 -6.55 6.32
CA ASP A 140 -0.61 -7.09 6.39
C ASP A 140 0.25 -6.25 5.44
N VAL A 141 1.11 -5.40 5.99
CA VAL A 141 1.85 -4.39 5.23
C VAL A 141 3.35 -4.54 5.47
N GLY A 142 4.13 -4.58 4.39
CA GLY A 142 5.58 -4.65 4.46
C GLY A 142 6.24 -3.72 3.45
N LYS A 143 7.45 -3.26 3.78
CA LYS A 143 8.32 -2.50 2.88
C LYS A 143 9.68 -3.14 2.78
N PHE A 144 10.13 -3.39 1.55
CA PHE A 144 11.37 -4.09 1.25
C PHE A 144 12.14 -3.34 0.15
N TYR A 145 13.45 -3.46 0.15
CA TYR A 145 14.26 -2.97 -0.96
C TYR A 145 14.15 -3.90 -2.16
N SER A 146 14.08 -3.32 -3.34
CA SER A 146 14.04 -4.08 -4.59
C SER A 146 14.72 -3.31 -5.72
N LEU A 147 15.34 -4.05 -6.63
CA LEU A 147 15.86 -3.51 -7.89
C LEU A 147 14.73 -3.20 -8.90
N LYS A 148 13.50 -3.65 -8.61
CA LYS A 148 12.29 -3.35 -9.38
C LYS A 148 11.25 -2.68 -8.47
N PRO A 149 11.36 -1.37 -8.22
CA PRO A 149 10.41 -0.65 -7.37
C PRO A 149 8.99 -0.77 -7.90
N ARG A 150 8.06 -1.10 -7.01
CA ARG A 150 6.65 -1.29 -7.34
C ARG A 150 5.82 -1.43 -6.08
N ILE A 151 4.51 -1.50 -6.25
CA ILE A 151 3.56 -1.82 -5.18
C ILE A 151 2.77 -3.06 -5.59
N GLU A 152 2.72 -4.06 -4.74
CA GLU A 152 1.86 -5.23 -4.90
C GLU A 152 0.71 -5.16 -3.89
N VAL A 153 -0.50 -5.35 -4.39
CA VAL A 153 -1.74 -5.20 -3.62
C VAL A 153 -2.60 -6.44 -3.77
N GLU A 154 -3.02 -6.99 -2.65
CA GLU A 154 -4.08 -8.00 -2.60
C GLU A 154 -5.14 -7.51 -1.62
N ILE A 155 -6.40 -7.46 -2.06
CA ILE A 155 -7.52 -7.07 -1.20
C ILE A 155 -8.65 -8.08 -1.37
N GLU A 156 -9.21 -8.51 -0.26
CA GLU A 156 -10.34 -9.42 -0.23
C GLU A 156 -11.45 -8.91 0.68
N GLU A 157 -12.69 -9.24 0.32
CA GLU A 157 -13.84 -8.98 1.18
C GLU A 157 -13.86 -10.00 2.33
N ILE A 158 -14.13 -9.49 3.54
CA ILE A 158 -14.30 -10.33 4.72
C ILE A 158 -15.79 -10.63 4.87
N SER A 159 -16.17 -11.90 4.74
CA SER A 159 -17.56 -12.31 4.98
C SER A 159 -17.85 -12.48 6.47
N ASN A 160 -19.06 -12.11 6.86
CA ASN A 160 -19.60 -12.37 8.20
C ASN A 160 -19.96 -13.85 8.39
#